data_a429ece50c2201f4bf3fc65ccb8d32bd
#
_entry.id   a429ece50c2201f4bf3fc65ccb8d32bd
#
_cell.length_a   1.000
_cell.length_b   1.000
_cell.length_c   1.000
_cell.angle_alpha   90.00
_cell.angle_beta   90.00
_cell.angle_gamma   90.00
#
_symmetry.space_group_name_H-M   'P 1'
#
loop_
_entity.id
_entity.type
_entity.pdbx_description
1 polymer ?
#
loop_
_entity_poly.entity_id
_entity_poly.type
_entity_poly.pdbx_seq_one_letter_code
_entity_poly.pdbx_strand_id
1 'polypeptide(L)'
;MSEVDAITQAAQCITQGDFMGAMSIFEEHIKSNPDDPSGYHGWAESALFEIQDNGNFDEKGNDRINEGQVAAYFKKAAALDSESTEYQAAYANALIEFDRIPMAIRELKKLKELGDSSDDFDVTQDLYQAAKMLTDNIDFKTNFDRSEEFAKQFLPIAVEFALLGMGFASAEEALEYLQTE
;
A
#
# COMPACT_ATOMS: atom_id res chain seq x y z
N MET A 1 -4.36 29.13 5.52
CA MET A 1 -4.80 28.00 6.34
C MET A 1 -3.54 27.44 6.97
N SER A 2 -3.50 27.07 8.25
CA SER A 2 -2.31 26.42 8.80
C SER A 2 -2.26 24.97 8.29
N GLU A 3 -1.07 24.38 8.27
CA GLU A 3 -0.84 22.97 7.84
C GLU A 3 -1.72 22.00 8.63
N VAL A 4 -1.75 22.13 9.95
CA VAL A 4 -2.60 21.35 10.86
C VAL A 4 -4.09 21.51 10.53
N ASP A 5 -4.53 22.69 10.09
CA ASP A 5 -5.93 22.93 9.72
C ASP A 5 -6.31 22.18 8.43
N ALA A 6 -5.40 22.10 7.44
CA ALA A 6 -5.66 21.43 6.18
C ALA A 6 -5.79 19.91 6.36
N ILE A 7 -4.83 19.29 7.05
CA ILE A 7 -4.86 17.84 7.33
C ILE A 7 -6.10 17.46 8.16
N THR A 8 -6.45 18.28 9.18
CA THR A 8 -7.65 18.03 10.00
C THR A 8 -8.93 18.13 9.18
N GLN A 9 -9.04 19.09 8.27
CA GLN A 9 -10.21 19.24 7.41
C GLN A 9 -10.31 18.08 6.41
N ALA A 10 -9.19 17.65 5.80
CA ALA A 10 -9.17 16.50 4.91
C ALA A 10 -9.59 15.21 5.64
N ALA A 11 -9.10 14.99 6.88
CA ALA A 11 -9.52 13.85 7.70
C ALA A 11 -11.03 13.88 8.01
N GLN A 12 -11.64 15.05 8.21
CA GLN A 12 -13.08 15.17 8.35
C GLN A 12 -13.83 14.79 7.07
N CYS A 13 -13.34 15.23 5.90
CA CYS A 13 -13.91 14.82 4.61
C CYS A 13 -13.84 13.31 4.43
N ILE A 14 -12.70 12.68 4.71
CA ILE A 14 -12.52 11.22 4.64
C ILE A 14 -13.52 10.50 5.56
N THR A 15 -13.67 10.96 6.81
CA THR A 15 -14.61 10.38 7.78
C THR A 15 -16.07 10.48 7.30
N GLN A 16 -16.38 11.47 6.47
CA GLN A 16 -17.72 11.68 5.89
C GLN A 16 -17.91 10.96 4.54
N GLY A 17 -16.88 10.30 4.03
CA GLY A 17 -16.90 9.67 2.70
C GLY A 17 -16.74 10.68 1.54
N ASP A 18 -16.40 11.93 1.82
CA ASP A 18 -16.12 12.96 0.81
C ASP A 18 -14.63 12.90 0.39
N PHE A 19 -14.26 11.81 -0.26
CA PHE A 19 -12.87 11.57 -0.69
C PHE A 19 -12.42 12.60 -1.74
N MET A 20 -13.30 13.03 -2.62
CA MET A 20 -12.99 14.07 -3.61
C MET A 20 -12.74 15.43 -2.95
N GLY A 21 -13.49 15.76 -1.90
CA GLY A 21 -13.24 16.94 -1.07
C GLY A 21 -11.89 16.88 -0.37
N ALA A 22 -11.54 15.72 0.21
CA ALA A 22 -10.23 15.49 0.81
C ALA A 22 -9.09 15.65 -0.19
N MET A 23 -9.19 15.03 -1.39
CA MET A 23 -8.22 15.20 -2.48
C MET A 23 -8.00 16.66 -2.84
N SER A 24 -9.06 17.46 -2.93
CA SER A 24 -8.97 18.90 -3.24
C SER A 24 -8.20 19.67 -2.17
N ILE A 25 -8.40 19.35 -0.89
CA ILE A 25 -7.68 19.97 0.22
C ILE A 25 -6.19 19.60 0.18
N PHE A 26 -5.87 18.33 -0.04
CA PHE A 26 -4.48 17.87 -0.18
C PHE A 26 -3.79 18.47 -1.39
N GLU A 27 -4.51 18.69 -2.51
CA GLU A 27 -3.96 19.34 -3.70
C GLU A 27 -3.50 20.78 -3.42
N GLU A 28 -4.29 21.56 -2.66
CA GLU A 28 -3.90 22.89 -2.21
C GLU A 28 -2.75 22.84 -1.19
N HIS A 29 -2.73 21.82 -0.34
CA HIS A 29 -1.62 21.59 0.59
C HIS A 29 -0.31 21.32 -0.15
N ILE A 30 -0.30 20.42 -1.15
CA ILE A 30 0.86 20.10 -1.99
C ILE A 30 1.39 21.36 -2.71
N LYS A 31 0.50 22.21 -3.23
CA LYS A 31 0.89 23.47 -3.89
C LYS A 31 1.62 24.43 -2.92
N SER A 32 1.19 24.44 -1.68
CA SER A 32 1.76 25.33 -0.63
C SER A 32 3.01 24.73 0.03
N ASN A 33 3.08 23.41 0.12
CA ASN A 33 4.12 22.63 0.81
C ASN A 33 4.59 21.46 -0.05
N PRO A 34 5.31 21.70 -1.16
CA PRO A 34 5.65 20.63 -2.14
C PRO A 34 6.67 19.60 -1.63
N ASP A 35 7.32 19.86 -0.50
CA ASP A 35 8.29 18.96 0.12
C ASP A 35 7.70 18.21 1.34
N ASP A 36 6.40 18.40 1.63
CA ASP A 36 5.71 17.69 2.69
C ASP A 36 5.14 16.35 2.17
N PRO A 37 5.62 15.19 2.66
CA PRO A 37 5.14 13.88 2.21
C PRO A 37 3.67 13.64 2.54
N SER A 38 3.15 14.23 3.64
CA SER A 38 1.78 14.00 4.10
C SER A 38 0.73 14.46 3.08
N GLY A 39 1.00 15.51 2.33
CA GLY A 39 0.11 16.00 1.29
C GLY A 39 -0.06 15.01 0.14
N TYR A 40 1.04 14.43 -0.33
CA TYR A 40 1.02 13.43 -1.41
C TYR A 40 0.39 12.12 -0.94
N HIS A 41 0.73 11.66 0.27
CA HIS A 41 0.15 10.46 0.88
C HIS A 41 -1.36 10.62 1.04
N GLY A 42 -1.82 11.68 1.69
CA GLY A 42 -3.24 11.91 1.94
C GLY A 42 -4.07 12.08 0.67
N TRP A 43 -3.51 12.73 -0.37
CA TRP A 43 -4.17 12.79 -1.68
C TRP A 43 -4.34 11.40 -2.29
N ALA A 44 -3.27 10.59 -2.29
CA ALA A 44 -3.26 9.28 -2.89
C ALA A 44 -4.14 8.27 -2.14
N GLU A 45 -4.16 8.34 -0.82
CA GLU A 45 -5.03 7.53 0.04
C GLU A 45 -6.50 7.87 -0.19
N SER A 46 -6.85 9.17 -0.24
CA SER A 46 -8.21 9.62 -0.54
C SER A 46 -8.67 9.16 -1.93
N ALA A 47 -7.78 9.22 -2.91
CA ALA A 47 -8.06 8.73 -4.27
C ALA A 47 -8.28 7.21 -4.30
N LEU A 48 -7.51 6.45 -3.53
CA LEU A 48 -7.66 4.99 -3.42
C LEU A 48 -9.00 4.63 -2.77
N PHE A 49 -9.40 5.31 -1.70
CA PHE A 49 -10.72 5.14 -1.08
C PHE A 49 -11.87 5.48 -2.03
N GLU A 50 -11.75 6.57 -2.82
CA GLU A 50 -12.76 6.91 -3.84
C GLU A 50 -12.90 5.80 -4.88
N ILE A 51 -11.78 5.21 -5.34
CA ILE A 51 -11.78 4.09 -6.28
C ILE A 51 -12.45 2.85 -5.67
N GLN A 52 -12.16 2.53 -4.41
CA GLN A 52 -12.66 1.34 -3.73
C GLN A 52 -14.16 1.45 -3.43
N ASP A 53 -14.63 2.60 -2.95
CA ASP A 53 -16.01 2.78 -2.53
C ASP A 53 -16.96 3.10 -3.69
N ASN A 54 -16.51 3.91 -4.65
CA ASN A 54 -17.37 4.44 -5.72
C ASN A 54 -17.03 3.89 -7.11
N GLY A 55 -15.96 3.08 -7.20
CA GLY A 55 -15.43 2.59 -8.47
C GLY A 55 -14.69 3.67 -9.26
N ASN A 56 -13.86 3.24 -10.20
CA ASN A 56 -13.01 4.15 -10.96
C ASN A 56 -13.58 4.57 -12.33
N PHE A 57 -14.75 4.07 -12.75
CA PHE A 57 -15.29 4.35 -14.10
C PHE A 57 -16.44 5.36 -14.05
N ASP A 58 -16.43 6.31 -14.99
CA ASP A 58 -17.56 7.19 -15.28
C ASP A 58 -18.66 6.45 -16.06
N GLU A 59 -19.81 7.12 -16.32
CA GLU A 59 -20.92 6.56 -17.10
C GLU A 59 -20.53 6.18 -18.54
N LYS A 60 -19.39 6.64 -19.03
CA LYS A 60 -18.85 6.36 -20.38
C LYS A 60 -17.77 5.29 -20.37
N GLY A 61 -17.41 4.78 -19.18
CA GLY A 61 -16.35 3.78 -18.98
C GLY A 61 -14.93 4.36 -19.02
N ASN A 62 -14.76 5.68 -18.81
CA ASN A 62 -13.41 6.26 -18.65
C ASN A 62 -13.02 6.28 -17.16
N ASP A 63 -11.73 6.18 -16.90
CA ASP A 63 -11.18 6.32 -15.54
C ASP A 63 -11.48 7.71 -14.99
N ARG A 64 -12.10 7.76 -13.80
CA ARG A 64 -12.35 9.00 -13.05
C ARG A 64 -11.07 9.50 -12.38
N ILE A 65 -10.25 8.57 -11.90
CA ILE A 65 -8.99 8.81 -11.23
C ILE A 65 -7.89 8.04 -11.95
N ASN A 66 -6.77 8.70 -12.20
CA ASN A 66 -5.62 8.07 -12.85
C ASN A 66 -4.81 7.26 -11.82
N GLU A 67 -4.92 5.93 -11.85
CA GLU A 67 -4.17 5.02 -10.96
C GLU A 67 -2.65 5.23 -11.04
N GLY A 68 -2.15 5.63 -12.21
CA GLY A 68 -0.73 5.98 -12.37
C GLY A 68 -0.33 7.20 -11.56
N GLN A 69 -1.21 8.19 -11.42
CA GLN A 69 -0.99 9.35 -10.57
C GLN A 69 -1.07 8.99 -9.08
N VAL A 70 -2.03 8.15 -8.69
CA VAL A 70 -2.14 7.65 -7.31
C VAL A 70 -0.84 6.96 -6.89
N ALA A 71 -0.38 5.99 -7.69
CA ALA A 71 0.88 5.30 -7.42
C ALA A 71 2.11 6.26 -7.43
N ALA A 72 2.11 7.28 -8.30
CA ALA A 72 3.19 8.26 -8.34
C ALA A 72 3.22 9.15 -7.08
N TYR A 73 2.06 9.46 -6.50
CA TYR A 73 1.97 10.28 -5.29
C TYR A 73 2.37 9.48 -4.04
N PHE A 74 1.95 8.21 -3.89
CA PHE A 74 2.49 7.33 -2.85
C PHE A 74 4.02 7.20 -2.96
N LYS A 75 4.53 6.97 -4.19
CA LYS A 75 5.97 6.94 -4.43
C LYS A 75 6.67 8.25 -4.03
N LYS A 76 6.03 9.40 -4.29
CA LYS A 76 6.60 10.72 -3.95
C LYS A 76 6.66 10.89 -2.43
N ALA A 77 5.62 10.49 -1.70
CA ALA A 77 5.62 10.52 -0.24
C ALA A 77 6.75 9.66 0.34
N ALA A 78 6.86 8.40 -0.08
CA ALA A 78 7.95 7.49 0.33
C ALA A 78 9.35 7.97 -0.07
N ALA A 79 9.48 8.79 -1.11
CA ALA A 79 10.76 9.37 -1.51
C ALA A 79 11.12 10.63 -0.72
N LEU A 80 10.13 11.40 -0.25
CA LEU A 80 10.34 12.60 0.58
C LEU A 80 10.70 12.22 2.02
N ASP A 81 10.15 11.12 2.53
CA ASP A 81 10.51 10.52 3.81
C ASP A 81 10.86 9.04 3.60
N SER A 82 12.14 8.80 3.26
CA SER A 82 12.63 7.47 2.91
C SER A 82 12.82 6.53 4.11
N GLU A 83 12.69 7.03 5.32
CA GLU A 83 12.78 6.26 6.56
C GLU A 83 11.39 5.87 7.10
N SER A 84 10.32 6.44 6.54
CA SER A 84 8.95 6.13 6.91
C SER A 84 8.52 4.77 6.39
N THR A 85 8.30 3.83 7.30
CA THR A 85 7.70 2.51 7.00
C THR A 85 6.26 2.64 6.52
N GLU A 86 5.49 3.58 7.08
CA GLU A 86 4.11 3.88 6.71
C GLU A 86 4.00 4.26 5.22
N TYR A 87 4.80 5.23 4.75
CA TYR A 87 4.74 5.65 3.35
C TYR A 87 5.27 4.58 2.40
N GLN A 88 6.25 3.82 2.83
CA GLN A 88 6.78 2.70 2.05
C GLN A 88 5.75 1.56 1.92
N ALA A 89 5.05 1.23 3.02
CA ALA A 89 3.97 0.23 3.04
C ALA A 89 2.80 0.67 2.16
N ALA A 90 2.33 1.91 2.31
CA ALA A 90 1.24 2.46 1.50
C ALA A 90 1.54 2.40 0.00
N TYR A 91 2.78 2.74 -0.40
CA TYR A 91 3.18 2.64 -1.81
C TYR A 91 3.19 1.19 -2.30
N ALA A 92 3.72 0.25 -1.52
CA ALA A 92 3.75 -1.16 -1.88
C ALA A 92 2.33 -1.73 -2.02
N ASN A 93 1.43 -1.42 -1.09
CA ASN A 93 0.04 -1.86 -1.09
C ASN A 93 -0.73 -1.28 -2.29
N ALA A 94 -0.57 0.00 -2.62
CA ALA A 94 -1.18 0.60 -3.80
C ALA A 94 -0.72 -0.08 -5.11
N LEU A 95 0.53 -0.51 -5.19
CA LEU A 95 1.04 -1.27 -6.34
C LEU A 95 0.38 -2.64 -6.46
N ILE A 96 0.05 -3.30 -5.34
CA ILE A 96 -0.70 -4.57 -5.34
C ILE A 96 -2.13 -4.33 -5.82
N GLU A 97 -2.83 -3.32 -5.29
CA GLU A 97 -4.19 -2.95 -5.71
C GLU A 97 -4.29 -2.68 -7.21
N PHE A 98 -3.28 -2.04 -7.80
CA PHE A 98 -3.23 -1.74 -9.22
C PHE A 98 -2.59 -2.86 -10.08
N ASP A 99 -2.48 -4.08 -9.55
CA ASP A 99 -1.93 -5.27 -10.24
C ASP A 99 -0.50 -5.08 -10.76
N ARG A 100 0.29 -4.20 -10.10
CA ARG A 100 1.70 -3.95 -10.42
C ARG A 100 2.63 -4.81 -9.57
N ILE A 101 2.33 -6.10 -9.49
CA ILE A 101 2.94 -7.05 -8.55
C ILE A 101 4.48 -7.07 -8.56
N PRO A 102 5.18 -7.10 -9.73
CA PRO A 102 6.65 -7.08 -9.72
C PRO A 102 7.25 -5.83 -9.08
N MET A 103 6.56 -4.69 -9.19
CA MET A 103 6.98 -3.45 -8.53
C MET A 103 6.69 -3.49 -7.03
N ALA A 104 5.51 -3.98 -6.65
CA ALA A 104 5.10 -4.14 -5.26
C ALA A 104 6.12 -4.99 -4.48
N ILE A 105 6.53 -6.15 -5.02
CA ILE A 105 7.52 -7.03 -4.39
C ILE A 105 8.85 -6.31 -4.15
N ARG A 106 9.30 -5.49 -5.09
CA ARG A 106 10.52 -4.71 -4.89
C ARG A 106 10.38 -3.71 -3.74
N GLU A 107 9.24 -3.05 -3.63
CA GLU A 107 8.99 -2.08 -2.58
C GLU A 107 8.74 -2.75 -1.21
N LEU A 108 8.14 -3.96 -1.19
CA LEU A 108 8.02 -4.78 0.04
C LEU A 108 9.38 -5.25 0.57
N LYS A 109 10.34 -5.56 -0.32
CA LYS A 109 11.72 -5.88 0.11
C LYS A 109 12.38 -4.69 0.80
N LYS A 110 12.17 -3.48 0.29
CA LYS A 110 12.66 -2.26 0.96
C LYS A 110 11.97 -2.04 2.30
N LEU A 111 10.66 -2.26 2.38
CA LEU A 111 9.91 -2.18 3.64
C LEU A 111 10.49 -3.13 4.68
N LYS A 112 10.79 -4.37 4.28
CA LYS A 112 11.46 -5.35 5.16
C LYS A 112 12.82 -4.83 5.64
N GLU A 113 13.67 -4.30 4.73
CA GLU A 113 14.97 -3.74 5.08
C GLU A 113 14.86 -2.57 6.07
N LEU A 114 13.84 -1.72 5.91
CA LEU A 114 13.53 -0.65 6.86
C LEU A 114 13.10 -1.22 8.22
N GLY A 115 12.26 -2.26 8.23
CA GLY A 115 11.76 -2.92 9.41
C GLY A 115 12.86 -3.66 10.20
N ASP A 116 13.81 -4.30 9.52
CA ASP A 116 14.94 -4.99 10.16
C ASP A 116 15.86 -4.02 10.94
N SER A 117 15.81 -2.73 10.61
CA SER A 117 16.56 -1.67 11.31
C SER A 117 15.77 -0.99 12.44
N SER A 118 14.49 -1.29 12.58
CA SER A 118 13.60 -0.74 13.60
C SER A 118 12.96 -1.87 14.43
N ASP A 119 12.82 -1.69 15.74
CA ASP A 119 11.99 -2.55 16.61
C ASP A 119 10.48 -2.29 16.36
N ASP A 120 10.10 -1.96 15.13
CA ASP A 120 8.77 -1.46 14.79
C ASP A 120 7.82 -2.63 14.51
N PHE A 121 6.87 -2.85 15.42
CA PHE A 121 5.84 -3.87 15.32
C PHE A 121 4.90 -3.62 14.11
N ASP A 122 4.72 -2.38 13.69
CA ASP A 122 3.82 -2.00 12.60
C ASP A 122 4.29 -2.56 11.25
N VAL A 123 5.60 -2.63 11.00
CA VAL A 123 6.17 -3.21 9.77
C VAL A 123 5.82 -4.68 9.62
N THR A 124 5.83 -5.44 10.71
CA THR A 124 5.44 -6.85 10.73
C THR A 124 3.98 -7.02 10.31
N GLN A 125 3.11 -6.15 10.81
CA GLN A 125 1.69 -6.10 10.44
C GLN A 125 1.52 -5.76 8.95
N ASP A 126 2.24 -4.77 8.45
CA ASP A 126 2.19 -4.33 7.05
C ASP A 126 2.65 -5.44 6.09
N LEU A 127 3.72 -6.15 6.42
CA LEU A 127 4.19 -7.30 5.65
C LEU A 127 3.17 -8.45 5.62
N TYR A 128 2.49 -8.70 6.74
CA TYR A 128 1.42 -9.69 6.79
C TYR A 128 0.22 -9.31 5.93
N GLN A 129 -0.22 -8.06 5.99
CA GLN A 129 -1.32 -7.56 5.15
C GLN A 129 -0.94 -7.61 3.67
N ALA A 130 0.27 -7.21 3.31
CA ALA A 130 0.77 -7.30 1.95
C ALA A 130 0.83 -8.76 1.44
N ALA A 131 1.26 -9.70 2.27
CA ALA A 131 1.26 -11.12 1.93
C ALA A 131 -0.17 -11.64 1.67
N LYS A 132 -1.14 -11.23 2.49
CA LYS A 132 -2.54 -11.56 2.30
C LYS A 132 -3.08 -11.00 0.98
N MET A 133 -2.84 -9.71 0.70
CA MET A 133 -3.25 -9.08 -0.56
C MET A 133 -2.62 -9.78 -1.78
N LEU A 134 -1.34 -10.16 -1.71
CA LEU A 134 -0.68 -10.93 -2.78
C LEU A 134 -1.35 -12.28 -2.99
N THR A 135 -1.70 -12.98 -1.91
CA THR A 135 -2.37 -14.29 -1.99
C THR A 135 -3.77 -14.16 -2.57
N ASP A 136 -4.54 -13.18 -2.13
CA ASP A 136 -5.89 -12.90 -2.65
C ASP A 136 -5.83 -12.54 -4.14
N ASN A 137 -4.82 -11.79 -4.60
CA ASN A 137 -4.61 -11.48 -6.01
C ASN A 137 -4.25 -12.70 -6.86
N ILE A 138 -3.53 -13.67 -6.30
CA ILE A 138 -3.21 -14.94 -7.00
C ILE A 138 -4.50 -15.71 -7.28
N ASP A 139 -5.43 -15.77 -6.34
CA ASP A 139 -6.67 -16.55 -6.45
C ASP A 139 -7.69 -15.94 -7.41
N PHE A 140 -7.78 -14.62 -7.51
CA PHE A 140 -8.88 -13.94 -8.22
C PHE A 140 -8.58 -13.53 -9.67
N LYS A 141 -7.34 -13.31 -10.06
CA LYS A 141 -7.00 -12.66 -11.34
C LYS A 141 -6.40 -13.59 -12.40
N THR A 142 -6.22 -14.87 -12.14
CA THR A 142 -5.45 -15.70 -13.04
C THR A 142 -6.31 -16.68 -13.83
N ASN A 143 -6.27 -16.57 -15.18
CA ASN A 143 -6.54 -17.69 -16.07
C ASN A 143 -5.55 -18.82 -15.75
N PHE A 144 -6.01 -20.05 -15.76
CA PHE A 144 -5.34 -21.26 -15.25
C PHE A 144 -3.87 -21.41 -15.71
N ASP A 145 -3.54 -21.03 -16.94
CA ASP A 145 -2.18 -21.15 -17.50
C ASP A 145 -1.20 -20.08 -17.00
N ARG A 146 -1.69 -18.91 -16.62
CA ARG A 146 -0.88 -17.86 -15.99
C ARG A 146 -0.72 -18.05 -14.49
N SER A 147 -1.66 -18.76 -13.85
CA SER A 147 -1.70 -18.95 -12.41
C SER A 147 -0.53 -19.81 -11.91
N GLU A 148 -0.12 -20.83 -12.66
CA GLU A 148 0.98 -21.71 -12.24
C GLU A 148 2.33 -20.99 -12.26
N GLU A 149 2.61 -20.22 -13.31
CA GLU A 149 3.87 -19.47 -13.42
C GLU A 149 3.90 -18.32 -12.40
N PHE A 150 2.78 -17.62 -12.23
CA PHE A 150 2.61 -16.56 -11.24
C PHE A 150 2.75 -17.10 -9.82
N ALA A 151 2.08 -18.23 -9.50
CA ALA A 151 2.18 -18.86 -8.19
C ALA A 151 3.61 -19.34 -7.89
N LYS A 152 4.31 -19.94 -8.85
CA LYS A 152 5.72 -20.34 -8.68
C LYS A 152 6.63 -19.16 -8.37
N GLN A 153 6.35 -18.00 -8.94
CA GLN A 153 7.17 -16.81 -8.78
C GLN A 153 6.87 -16.03 -7.49
N PHE A 154 5.60 -15.91 -7.13
CA PHE A 154 5.16 -15.00 -6.07
C PHE A 154 4.73 -15.67 -4.76
N LEU A 155 4.24 -16.91 -4.81
CA LEU A 155 3.82 -17.61 -3.61
C LEU A 155 4.94 -17.79 -2.57
N PRO A 156 6.19 -18.12 -2.94
CA PRO A 156 7.27 -18.19 -1.96
C PRO A 156 7.53 -16.88 -1.23
N ILE A 157 7.39 -15.75 -1.93
CA ILE A 157 7.58 -14.41 -1.37
C ILE A 157 6.42 -14.05 -0.43
N ALA A 158 5.18 -14.36 -0.83
CA ALA A 158 4.01 -14.15 0.02
C ALA A 158 4.10 -14.98 1.30
N VAL A 159 4.55 -16.23 1.22
CA VAL A 159 4.77 -17.09 2.38
C VAL A 159 5.87 -16.53 3.29
N GLU A 160 7.00 -16.06 2.73
CA GLU A 160 8.07 -15.42 3.51
C GLU A 160 7.54 -14.22 4.30
N PHE A 161 6.81 -13.32 3.65
CA PHE A 161 6.24 -12.14 4.31
C PHE A 161 5.17 -12.51 5.35
N ALA A 162 4.34 -13.52 5.07
CA ALA A 162 3.35 -13.99 6.03
C ALA A 162 4.03 -14.54 7.30
N LEU A 163 5.08 -15.33 7.17
CA LEU A 163 5.84 -15.88 8.31
C LEU A 163 6.51 -14.78 9.13
N LEU A 164 7.13 -13.81 8.47
CA LEU A 164 7.70 -12.63 9.13
C LEU A 164 6.63 -11.85 9.90
N GLY A 165 5.47 -11.60 9.25
CA GLY A 165 4.33 -10.95 9.87
C GLY A 165 3.70 -11.72 11.03
N MET A 166 3.94 -13.02 11.13
CA MET A 166 3.55 -13.86 12.26
C MET A 166 4.64 -13.96 13.34
N GLY A 167 5.78 -13.29 13.16
CA GLY A 167 6.88 -13.26 14.10
C GLY A 167 7.89 -14.41 13.96
N PHE A 168 7.85 -15.16 12.84
CA PHE A 168 8.84 -16.20 12.56
C PHE A 168 9.96 -15.66 11.67
N ALA A 169 11.21 -15.91 12.04
CA ALA A 169 12.37 -15.50 11.22
C ALA A 169 12.55 -16.38 9.97
N SER A 170 12.00 -17.61 9.96
CA SER A 170 12.09 -18.55 8.84
C SER A 170 10.95 -19.57 8.83
N ALA A 171 10.80 -20.25 7.69
CA ALA A 171 9.85 -21.37 7.57
C ALA A 171 10.26 -22.56 8.46
N GLU A 172 11.57 -22.75 8.72
CA GLU A 172 12.10 -23.81 9.60
C GLU A 172 11.67 -23.55 11.02
N GLU A 173 11.81 -22.34 11.53
CA GLU A 173 11.34 -21.95 12.86
C GLU A 173 9.83 -22.15 13.03
N ALA A 174 9.03 -21.77 12.02
CA ALA A 174 7.59 -21.99 12.03
C ALA A 174 7.24 -23.49 12.09
N LEU A 175 7.96 -24.32 11.34
CA LEU A 175 7.77 -25.78 11.35
C LEU A 175 8.16 -26.40 12.69
N GLU A 176 9.25 -25.95 13.32
CA GLU A 176 9.67 -26.40 14.65
C GLU A 176 8.61 -26.04 15.71
N TYR A 177 8.06 -24.83 15.65
CA TYR A 177 6.98 -24.40 16.54
C TYR A 177 5.75 -25.32 16.43
N LEU A 178 5.31 -25.65 15.19
CA LEU A 178 4.16 -26.53 14.95
C LEU A 178 4.39 -27.99 15.37
N GLN A 179 5.64 -28.43 15.50
CA GLN A 179 5.97 -29.81 15.93
C GLN A 179 6.08 -29.92 17.45
N THR A 180 6.14 -28.81 18.18
CA THR A 180 6.26 -28.78 19.65
C THR A 180 4.92 -28.66 20.37
N GLU A 181 3.80 -28.46 19.67
CA GLU A 181 2.43 -28.56 20.17
C GLU A 181 1.81 -29.95 19.92
#